data_be44fda09e031f17dd8370c1ed97dac8
#
_entry.id   be44fda09e031f17dd8370c1ed97dac8
#
_cell.length_a   1.000
_cell.length_b   1.000
_cell.length_c   1.000
_cell.angle_alpha   90.00
_cell.angle_beta   90.00
_cell.angle_gamma   90.00
#
_symmetry.space_group_name_H-M   'P 1'
#
loop_
_entity.id
_entity.type
_entity.pdbx_description
1 polymer ?
#
loop_
_entity_poly.entity_id
_entity_poly.type
_entity_poly.pdbx_seq_one_letter_code
_entity_poly.pdbx_strand_id
1 'polypeptide(L)'
;LMRICEKHDLLIMNDEIWSDVIYPDSKFNSIYCLGNDRCDRVISVFGFSKSFGLAGLRIGAIYCTDQDRFNRCVEASAVLNTQGGATSISQIAATAAMNEAYYWVDEFREHIMRNRDMAVEYINREIPKLHAYKPKATYLLYVDIGELNMSAADFVAYLRKEHKLAIVP
;
A
#
# COMPACT_ATOMS: atom_id res chain seq x y z
N LEU A 1 -0.41 -2.97 -20.33
CA LEU A 1 -1.11 -3.96 -19.50
C LEU A 1 -2.48 -4.29 -20.08
N MET A 2 -3.43 -3.31 -20.20
CA MET A 2 -4.82 -3.53 -20.66
C MET A 2 -4.89 -4.35 -21.96
N ARG A 3 -4.18 -3.93 -23.03
CA ARG A 3 -4.18 -4.67 -24.29
C ARG A 3 -3.74 -6.14 -24.18
N ILE A 4 -2.84 -6.45 -23.25
CA ILE A 4 -2.40 -7.83 -23.01
C ILE A 4 -3.54 -8.60 -22.34
N CYS A 5 -4.18 -8.00 -21.35
CA CYS A 5 -5.28 -8.62 -20.64
C CYS A 5 -6.50 -8.85 -21.55
N GLU A 6 -6.82 -7.88 -22.40
CA GLU A 6 -7.86 -8.03 -23.44
C GLU A 6 -7.53 -9.19 -24.39
N LYS A 7 -6.28 -9.21 -24.94
CA LYS A 7 -5.84 -10.24 -25.89
C LYS A 7 -5.91 -11.66 -25.32
N HIS A 8 -5.66 -11.82 -24.03
CA HIS A 8 -5.58 -13.13 -23.37
C HIS A 8 -6.75 -13.42 -22.43
N ASP A 9 -7.82 -12.61 -22.49
CA ASP A 9 -9.01 -12.70 -21.64
C ASP A 9 -8.70 -12.82 -20.14
N LEU A 10 -7.78 -11.96 -19.67
CA LEU A 10 -7.35 -11.92 -18.27
C LEU A 10 -8.11 -10.83 -17.50
N LEU A 11 -8.40 -11.10 -16.24
CA LEU A 11 -8.83 -10.10 -15.26
C LEU A 11 -7.61 -9.43 -14.61
N ILE A 12 -7.79 -8.22 -14.15
CA ILE A 12 -6.79 -7.46 -13.39
C ILE A 12 -7.27 -7.30 -11.96
N MET A 13 -6.54 -7.85 -11.00
CA MET A 13 -6.68 -7.48 -9.60
C MET A 13 -5.71 -6.33 -9.33
N ASN A 14 -6.27 -5.17 -9.02
CA ASN A 14 -5.53 -3.93 -8.84
C ASN A 14 -5.51 -3.57 -7.35
N ASP A 15 -4.34 -3.66 -6.73
CA ASP A 15 -4.16 -3.32 -5.33
C ASP A 15 -3.74 -1.86 -5.19
N GLU A 16 -4.66 -1.03 -4.70
CA GLU A 16 -4.45 0.39 -4.43
C GLU A 16 -4.40 0.72 -2.93
N ILE A 17 -4.09 -0.26 -2.08
CA ILE A 17 -4.06 -0.06 -0.62
C ILE A 17 -3.01 0.99 -0.17
N TRP A 18 -2.03 1.29 -1.02
CA TRP A 18 -1.00 2.29 -0.79
C TRP A 18 -1.20 3.58 -1.59
N SER A 19 -2.32 3.76 -2.29
CA SER A 19 -2.53 4.87 -3.22
C SER A 19 -2.45 6.26 -2.61
N ASP A 20 -2.75 6.40 -1.31
CA ASP A 20 -2.66 7.67 -0.60
C ASP A 20 -1.26 7.94 -0.01
N VAL A 21 -0.44 6.89 0.14
CA VAL A 21 0.90 7.01 0.74
C VAL A 21 1.94 7.24 -0.37
N ILE A 22 1.74 8.32 -1.10
CA ILE A 22 2.61 8.77 -2.20
C ILE A 22 3.32 10.04 -1.73
N TYR A 23 4.62 10.11 -1.90
CA TYR A 23 5.38 11.29 -1.50
C TYR A 23 4.99 12.53 -2.32
N PRO A 24 5.02 13.75 -1.74
CA PRO A 24 4.64 14.98 -2.44
C PRO A 24 5.45 15.27 -3.71
N ASP A 25 6.67 14.74 -3.79
CA ASP A 25 7.55 14.84 -4.96
C ASP A 25 7.25 13.77 -6.04
N SER A 26 6.18 13.01 -5.90
CA SER A 26 5.82 11.89 -6.76
C SER A 26 4.34 11.92 -7.13
N LYS A 27 3.95 11.18 -8.18
CA LYS A 27 2.58 11.10 -8.65
C LYS A 27 2.12 9.66 -8.73
N PHE A 28 0.94 9.40 -8.17
CA PHE A 28 0.21 8.15 -8.36
C PHE A 28 -0.63 8.19 -9.65
N ASN A 29 -0.66 7.08 -10.36
CA ASN A 29 -1.52 6.89 -11.53
C ASN A 29 -2.35 5.63 -11.31
N SER A 30 -3.61 5.82 -10.93
CA SER A 30 -4.58 4.72 -10.88
C SER A 30 -4.82 4.15 -12.27
N ILE A 31 -5.15 2.86 -12.34
CA ILE A 31 -5.58 2.24 -13.60
C ILE A 31 -6.85 2.88 -14.16
N TYR A 32 -7.68 3.46 -13.32
CA TYR A 32 -8.90 4.18 -13.70
C TYR A 32 -8.66 5.51 -14.44
N CYS A 33 -7.41 6.02 -14.46
CA CYS A 33 -7.03 7.12 -15.32
C CYS A 33 -7.18 6.81 -16.83
N LEU A 34 -7.36 5.52 -17.19
CA LEU A 34 -7.63 5.09 -18.56
C LEU A 34 -9.08 5.31 -19.02
N GLY A 35 -9.99 5.68 -18.10
CA GLY A 35 -11.42 5.80 -18.32
C GLY A 35 -12.18 4.54 -17.86
N ASN A 36 -13.38 4.73 -17.33
CA ASN A 36 -14.17 3.64 -16.75
C ASN A 36 -14.61 2.61 -17.79
N ASP A 37 -14.87 3.03 -19.02
CA ASP A 37 -15.22 2.20 -20.17
C ASP A 37 -14.14 1.20 -20.57
N ARG A 38 -12.90 1.43 -20.12
CA ARG A 38 -11.75 0.54 -20.37
C ARG A 38 -11.39 -0.32 -19.16
N CYS A 39 -12.04 -0.13 -18.03
CA CYS A 39 -11.74 -0.78 -16.77
C CYS A 39 -12.73 -1.91 -16.42
N ASP A 40 -13.49 -2.39 -17.39
CA ASP A 40 -14.45 -3.48 -17.21
C ASP A 40 -13.81 -4.77 -16.67
N ARG A 41 -12.53 -5.01 -16.94
CA ARG A 41 -11.75 -6.17 -16.48
C ARG A 41 -11.03 -5.96 -15.14
N VAL A 42 -11.22 -4.81 -14.50
CA VAL A 42 -10.48 -4.44 -13.29
C VAL A 42 -11.34 -4.67 -12.06
N ILE A 43 -10.78 -5.34 -11.08
CA ILE A 43 -11.29 -5.41 -9.71
C ILE A 43 -10.23 -4.77 -8.83
N SER A 44 -10.57 -3.69 -8.16
CA SER A 44 -9.64 -2.95 -7.31
C SER A 44 -9.95 -3.13 -5.84
N VAL A 45 -8.91 -3.06 -5.03
CA VAL A 45 -9.01 -3.07 -3.58
C VAL A 45 -8.35 -1.82 -2.99
N PHE A 46 -9.01 -1.26 -2.00
CA PHE A 46 -8.52 -0.16 -1.18
C PHE A 46 -8.66 -0.51 0.29
N GLY A 47 -7.83 0.07 1.14
CA GLY A 47 -7.91 -0.17 2.58
C GLY A 47 -7.41 1.00 3.41
N PHE A 48 -8.03 1.18 4.56
CA PHE A 48 -7.74 2.25 5.50
C PHE A 48 -6.51 1.96 6.38
N SER A 49 -5.97 0.74 6.25
CA SER A 49 -4.86 0.25 7.09
C SER A 49 -3.59 1.09 6.95
N LYS A 50 -3.27 1.53 5.73
CA LYS A 50 -2.01 2.20 5.41
C LYS A 50 -2.15 3.71 5.42
N SER A 51 -3.24 4.24 4.84
CA SER A 51 -3.50 5.67 4.75
C SER A 51 -3.84 6.29 6.11
N PHE A 52 -4.63 5.60 6.92
CA PHE A 52 -5.18 6.13 8.18
C PHE A 52 -4.75 5.36 9.42
N GLY A 53 -3.87 4.36 9.29
CA GLY A 53 -3.43 3.57 10.45
C GLY A 53 -4.50 2.65 11.05
N LEU A 54 -5.61 2.39 10.34
CA LEU A 54 -6.77 1.67 10.85
C LEU A 54 -6.73 0.14 10.63
N ALA A 55 -5.53 -0.45 10.58
CA ALA A 55 -5.36 -1.88 10.33
C ALA A 55 -6.14 -2.78 11.31
N GLY A 56 -6.23 -2.36 12.57
CA GLY A 56 -6.94 -3.10 13.62
C GLY A 56 -8.45 -3.19 13.41
N LEU A 57 -9.04 -2.27 12.64
CA LEU A 57 -10.47 -2.25 12.36
C LEU A 57 -10.89 -3.19 11.22
N ARG A 58 -9.95 -3.81 10.53
CA ARG A 58 -10.18 -4.86 9.53
C ARG A 58 -11.21 -4.47 8.47
N ILE A 59 -11.14 -3.24 7.97
CA ILE A 59 -12.03 -2.71 6.94
C ILE A 59 -11.24 -2.34 5.68
N GLY A 60 -11.83 -2.64 4.54
CA GLY A 60 -11.37 -2.27 3.21
C GLY A 60 -12.55 -2.20 2.25
N ALA A 61 -12.28 -1.79 1.04
CA ALA A 61 -13.27 -1.68 -0.02
C ALA A 61 -12.80 -2.43 -1.27
N ILE A 62 -13.74 -3.10 -1.92
CA ILE A 62 -13.59 -3.64 -3.28
C ILE A 62 -14.45 -2.78 -4.19
N TYR A 63 -13.91 -2.40 -5.33
CA TYR A 63 -14.64 -1.62 -6.33
C TYR A 63 -14.27 -2.06 -7.76
N CYS A 64 -15.25 -1.99 -8.65
CA CYS A 64 -15.11 -2.26 -10.07
C CYS A 64 -16.22 -1.55 -10.84
N THR A 65 -16.02 -1.34 -12.14
CA THR A 65 -16.99 -0.65 -13.00
C THR A 65 -18.01 -1.62 -13.62
N ASP A 66 -17.67 -2.90 -13.73
CA ASP A 66 -18.56 -3.94 -14.26
C ASP A 66 -19.52 -4.44 -13.18
N GLN A 67 -20.84 -4.28 -13.42
CA GLN A 67 -21.88 -4.60 -12.44
C GLN A 67 -21.98 -6.09 -12.13
N ASP A 68 -21.78 -6.96 -13.11
CA ASP A 68 -21.88 -8.40 -12.89
C ASP A 68 -20.72 -8.90 -12.03
N ARG A 69 -19.50 -8.39 -12.27
CA ARG A 69 -18.34 -8.66 -11.41
C ARG A 69 -18.54 -8.13 -10.01
N PHE A 70 -19.06 -6.90 -9.89
CA PHE A 70 -19.39 -6.34 -8.59
C PHE A 70 -20.34 -7.25 -7.81
N ASN A 71 -21.43 -7.69 -8.43
CA ASN A 71 -22.40 -8.59 -7.80
C ASN A 71 -21.77 -9.92 -7.38
N ARG A 72 -20.91 -10.50 -8.21
CA ARG A 72 -20.14 -11.71 -7.87
C ARG A 72 -19.18 -11.49 -6.71
N CYS A 73 -18.51 -10.33 -6.62
CA CYS A 73 -17.68 -9.99 -5.48
C CYS A 73 -18.50 -9.88 -4.19
N VAL A 74 -19.66 -9.24 -4.24
CA VAL A 74 -20.60 -9.12 -3.10
C VAL A 74 -21.03 -10.49 -2.61
N GLU A 75 -21.43 -11.38 -3.52
CA GLU A 75 -21.86 -12.74 -3.20
C GLU A 75 -20.70 -13.55 -2.59
N ALA A 76 -19.56 -13.59 -3.25
CA ALA A 76 -18.39 -14.36 -2.81
C ALA A 76 -17.79 -13.88 -1.48
N SER A 77 -17.85 -12.58 -1.20
CA SER A 77 -17.35 -11.99 0.05
C SER A 77 -18.32 -12.17 1.22
N ALA A 78 -19.57 -12.55 0.95
CA ALA A 78 -20.64 -12.63 1.94
C ALA A 78 -20.83 -11.33 2.76
N VAL A 79 -20.46 -10.18 2.19
CA VAL A 79 -20.45 -8.88 2.87
C VAL A 79 -21.83 -8.44 3.36
N LEU A 80 -22.90 -8.94 2.74
CA LEU A 80 -24.27 -8.67 3.17
C LEU A 80 -24.72 -9.57 4.33
N ASN A 81 -23.93 -10.55 4.71
CA ASN A 81 -24.20 -11.42 5.84
C ASN A 81 -23.52 -10.89 7.10
N THR A 82 -24.07 -11.19 8.26
CA THR A 82 -23.50 -10.80 9.55
C THR A 82 -22.08 -11.32 9.79
N GLN A 83 -21.69 -12.39 9.12
CA GLN A 83 -20.35 -13.00 9.24
C GLN A 83 -19.31 -12.34 8.34
N GLY A 84 -19.70 -11.85 7.16
CA GLY A 84 -18.79 -11.26 6.17
C GLY A 84 -18.72 -9.73 6.18
N GLY A 85 -19.68 -9.07 6.82
CA GLY A 85 -19.80 -7.62 6.86
C GLY A 85 -18.78 -6.95 7.80
N ALA A 86 -18.40 -5.72 7.46
CA ALA A 86 -17.60 -4.88 8.35
C ALA A 86 -18.42 -4.49 9.59
N THR A 87 -17.76 -4.41 10.75
CA THR A 87 -18.44 -3.99 12.00
C THR A 87 -18.92 -2.54 11.91
N SER A 88 -19.95 -2.17 12.66
CA SER A 88 -20.47 -0.80 12.68
C SER A 88 -19.39 0.21 13.10
N ILE A 89 -18.53 -0.13 14.05
CA ILE A 89 -17.43 0.73 14.49
C ILE A 89 -16.45 0.96 13.33
N SER A 90 -16.11 -0.09 12.59
CA SER A 90 -15.21 0.01 11.45
C SER A 90 -15.80 0.88 10.33
N GLN A 91 -17.09 0.76 10.08
CA GLN A 91 -17.79 1.58 9.07
C GLN A 91 -17.82 3.06 9.48
N ILE A 92 -18.13 3.36 10.74
CA ILE A 92 -18.13 4.73 11.26
C ILE A 92 -16.72 5.34 11.15
N ALA A 93 -15.69 4.60 11.57
CA ALA A 93 -14.31 5.07 11.50
C ALA A 93 -13.84 5.30 10.05
N ALA A 94 -14.20 4.41 9.11
CA ALA A 94 -13.89 4.57 7.70
C ALA A 94 -14.59 5.80 7.11
N THR A 95 -15.86 6.01 7.46
CA THR A 95 -16.64 7.18 7.02
C THR A 95 -16.02 8.48 7.54
N ALA A 96 -15.66 8.55 8.82
CA ALA A 96 -14.99 9.70 9.40
C ALA A 96 -13.62 9.95 8.74
N ALA A 97 -12.83 8.89 8.52
CA ALA A 97 -11.54 8.99 7.84
C ALA A 97 -11.66 9.60 6.45
N MET A 98 -12.63 9.13 5.65
CA MET A 98 -12.86 9.63 4.28
C MET A 98 -13.37 11.07 4.24
N ASN A 99 -14.22 11.45 5.16
CA ASN A 99 -14.87 12.77 5.12
C ASN A 99 -14.07 13.87 5.84
N GLU A 100 -13.30 13.52 6.89
CA GLU A 100 -12.80 14.51 7.82
C GLU A 100 -11.30 14.42 8.10
N ALA A 101 -10.60 13.33 7.69
CA ALA A 101 -9.25 13.06 8.16
C ALA A 101 -8.17 13.06 7.06
N TYR A 102 -8.44 13.54 5.85
CA TYR A 102 -7.40 13.62 4.81
C TYR A 102 -6.27 14.59 5.14
N TYR A 103 -6.51 15.60 5.96
CA TYR A 103 -5.44 16.48 6.48
C TYR A 103 -4.34 15.66 7.21
N TRP A 104 -4.72 14.62 7.94
CA TRP A 104 -3.78 13.73 8.61
C TRP A 104 -2.90 12.97 7.61
N VAL A 105 -3.47 12.52 6.50
CA VAL A 105 -2.72 11.83 5.44
C VAL A 105 -1.68 12.78 4.83
N ASP A 106 -2.04 14.04 4.61
CA ASP A 106 -1.12 15.03 4.04
C ASP A 106 0.03 15.35 5.01
N GLU A 107 -0.26 15.60 6.29
CA GLU A 107 0.75 15.79 7.34
C GLU A 107 1.65 14.56 7.49
N PHE A 108 1.06 13.37 7.46
CA PHE A 108 1.78 12.11 7.52
C PHE A 108 2.74 11.94 6.33
N ARG A 109 2.30 12.23 5.11
CA ARG A 109 3.13 12.18 3.89
C ARG A 109 4.33 13.11 3.97
N GLU A 110 4.15 14.33 4.44
CA GLU A 110 5.24 15.27 4.68
C GLU A 110 6.22 14.78 5.74
N HIS A 111 5.70 14.23 6.83
CA HIS A 111 6.53 13.67 7.90
C HIS A 111 7.39 12.51 7.42
N ILE A 112 6.81 11.52 6.76
CA ILE A 112 7.56 10.37 6.24
C ILE A 112 8.52 10.75 5.12
N MET A 113 8.23 11.81 4.35
CA MET A 113 9.16 12.33 3.35
C MET A 113 10.45 12.84 3.99
N ARG A 114 10.35 13.62 5.07
CA ARG A 114 11.53 14.07 5.82
C ARG A 114 12.34 12.91 6.38
N ASN A 115 11.66 11.92 6.95
CA ASN A 115 12.31 10.72 7.47
C ASN A 115 12.99 9.89 6.38
N ARG A 116 12.33 9.72 5.22
CA ARG A 116 12.90 9.07 4.04
C ARG A 116 14.20 9.73 3.60
N ASP A 117 14.15 11.04 3.41
CA ASP A 117 15.28 11.80 2.87
C ASP A 117 16.47 11.76 3.83
N MET A 118 16.22 11.93 5.13
CA MET A 118 17.23 11.78 6.18
C MET A 118 17.84 10.38 6.20
N ALA A 119 17.01 9.34 6.15
CA ALA A 119 17.47 7.96 6.22
C ALA A 119 18.27 7.55 4.98
N VAL A 120 17.80 7.93 3.78
CA VAL A 120 18.51 7.65 2.52
C VAL A 120 19.86 8.35 2.50
N GLU A 121 19.90 9.64 2.87
CA GLU A 121 21.14 10.41 2.93
C GLU A 121 22.13 9.81 3.94
N TYR A 122 21.66 9.52 5.15
CA TYR A 122 22.50 8.96 6.21
C TYR A 122 23.09 7.60 5.81
N ILE A 123 22.26 6.67 5.35
CA ILE A 123 22.71 5.32 4.99
C ILE A 123 23.73 5.39 3.86
N ASN A 124 23.43 6.12 2.79
CA ASN A 124 24.31 6.18 1.62
C ASN A 124 25.62 6.93 1.88
N ARG A 125 25.65 7.85 2.86
CA ARG A 125 26.87 8.59 3.22
C ARG A 125 27.72 7.88 4.27
N GLU A 126 27.07 7.36 5.32
CA GLU A 126 27.77 6.90 6.52
C GLU A 126 28.01 5.39 6.54
N ILE A 127 27.30 4.60 5.71
CA ILE A 127 27.40 3.13 5.73
C ILE A 127 27.78 2.60 4.34
N PRO A 128 29.09 2.59 4.00
CA PRO A 128 29.56 2.37 2.63
C PRO A 128 29.11 1.05 1.96
N LYS A 129 28.78 0.03 2.76
CA LYS A 129 28.35 -1.29 2.25
C LYS A 129 26.84 -1.45 2.12
N LEU A 130 26.09 -0.40 2.40
CA LEU A 130 24.65 -0.38 2.25
C LEU A 130 24.26 0.66 1.20
N HIS A 131 23.21 0.34 0.42
CA HIS A 131 22.63 1.31 -0.49
C HIS A 131 21.12 1.41 -0.28
N ALA A 132 20.65 2.57 0.16
CA ALA A 132 19.24 2.86 0.32
C ALA A 132 18.68 3.51 -0.94
N TYR A 133 17.63 2.88 -1.53
CA TYR A 133 16.92 3.44 -2.68
C TYR A 133 15.84 4.42 -2.21
N LYS A 134 15.80 5.60 -2.81
CA LYS A 134 14.80 6.62 -2.49
C LYS A 134 13.43 6.21 -3.03
N PRO A 135 12.46 5.81 -2.17
CA PRO A 135 11.14 5.40 -2.62
C PRO A 135 10.29 6.59 -3.07
N LYS A 136 9.36 6.35 -3.99
CA LYS A 136 8.36 7.32 -4.46
C LYS A 136 7.02 7.19 -3.75
N ALA A 137 6.81 6.10 -3.03
CA ALA A 137 5.59 5.76 -2.32
C ALA A 137 5.89 4.87 -1.12
N THR A 138 4.90 4.64 -0.29
CA THR A 138 4.94 3.84 0.93
C THR A 138 5.81 4.46 2.03
N TYR A 139 5.83 3.88 3.20
CA TYR A 139 6.75 4.24 4.29
C TYR A 139 7.86 3.18 4.48
N LEU A 140 8.07 2.36 3.45
CA LEU A 140 9.09 1.32 3.45
C LEU A 140 10.34 1.83 2.74
N LEU A 141 11.50 1.59 3.32
CA LEU A 141 12.79 1.87 2.73
C LEU A 141 13.46 0.55 2.35
N TYR A 142 13.73 0.37 1.07
CA TYR A 142 14.52 -0.75 0.60
C TYR A 142 16.00 -0.43 0.68
N VAL A 143 16.76 -1.30 1.36
CA VAL A 143 18.20 -1.17 1.54
C VAL A 143 18.89 -2.38 0.95
N ASP A 144 19.75 -2.16 -0.03
CA ASP A 144 20.61 -3.19 -0.60
C ASP A 144 21.77 -3.48 0.35
N ILE A 145 21.96 -4.76 0.64
CA ILE A 145 23.00 -5.29 1.51
C ILE A 145 23.99 -6.22 0.76
N GLY A 146 23.94 -6.23 -0.58
CA GLY A 146 24.70 -7.17 -1.41
C GLY A 146 26.22 -7.21 -1.10
N GLU A 147 26.80 -6.09 -0.75
CA GLU A 147 28.24 -6.01 -0.41
C GLU A 147 28.60 -6.65 0.94
N LEU A 148 27.61 -6.97 1.77
CA LEU A 148 27.86 -7.65 3.04
C LEU A 148 28.11 -9.17 2.87
N ASN A 149 27.80 -9.75 1.71
CA ASN A 149 27.93 -11.17 1.43
C ASN A 149 27.22 -12.08 2.46
N MET A 150 26.05 -11.66 2.93
CA MET A 150 25.20 -12.38 3.87
C MET A 150 23.75 -12.36 3.41
N SER A 151 22.96 -13.32 3.88
CA SER A 151 21.53 -13.35 3.60
C SER A 151 20.79 -12.24 4.35
N ALA A 152 19.64 -11.78 3.82
CA ALA A 152 18.77 -10.83 4.51
C ALA A 152 18.33 -11.35 5.89
N ALA A 153 18.04 -12.65 5.99
CA ALA A 153 17.66 -13.27 7.26
C ALA A 153 18.79 -13.21 8.32
N ASP A 154 20.02 -13.50 7.91
CA ASP A 154 21.19 -13.44 8.80
C ASP A 154 21.48 -12.00 9.23
N PHE A 155 21.35 -11.05 8.30
CA PHE A 155 21.53 -9.64 8.60
C PHE A 155 20.50 -9.13 9.61
N VAL A 156 19.23 -9.46 9.43
CA VAL A 156 18.16 -9.09 10.38
C VAL A 156 18.40 -9.75 11.75
N ALA A 157 18.82 -11.03 11.77
CA ALA A 157 19.14 -11.74 13.02
C ALA A 157 20.32 -11.09 13.75
N TYR A 158 21.36 -10.70 13.01
CA TYR A 158 22.52 -9.97 13.53
C TYR A 158 22.12 -8.62 14.15
N LEU A 159 21.38 -7.79 13.41
CA LEU A 159 20.92 -6.49 13.90
C LEU A 159 20.08 -6.62 15.18
N ARG A 160 19.18 -7.58 15.21
CA ARG A 160 18.33 -7.81 16.38
C ARG A 160 19.14 -8.29 17.60
N LYS A 161 20.07 -9.21 17.40
CA LYS A 161 20.86 -9.78 18.49
C LYS A 161 21.86 -8.78 19.05
N GLU A 162 22.68 -8.17 18.20
CA GLU A 162 23.82 -7.36 18.62
C GLU A 162 23.42 -5.87 18.84
N HIS A 163 22.48 -5.34 18.06
CA HIS A 163 22.14 -3.92 18.07
C HIS A 163 20.73 -3.61 18.58
N LYS A 164 19.92 -4.65 18.92
CA LYS A 164 18.53 -4.50 19.38
C LYS A 164 17.64 -3.76 18.37
N LEU A 165 18.00 -3.82 17.10
CA LEU A 165 17.30 -3.21 15.99
C LEU A 165 16.48 -4.28 15.25
N ALA A 166 15.16 -4.08 15.17
CA ALA A 166 14.26 -4.96 14.45
C ALA A 166 13.86 -4.31 13.10
N ILE A 167 14.17 -5.00 12.03
CA ILE A 167 13.74 -4.65 10.66
C ILE A 167 13.11 -5.87 9.99
N VAL A 168 12.46 -5.66 8.85
CA VAL A 168 11.90 -6.74 8.03
C VAL A 168 12.99 -7.23 7.05
N PRO A 169 13.15 -8.55 6.86
CA PRO A 169 14.12 -9.13 5.93
C PRO A 169 13.77 -8.87 4.46
#